data_517104460e8fa4949ed3ab184dcacf12
#
_entry.id   517104460e8fa4949ed3ab184dcacf12
#
_cell.length_a   1.000
_cell.length_b   1.000
_cell.length_c   1.000
_cell.angle_alpha   90.00
_cell.angle_beta   90.00
_cell.angle_gamma   90.00
#
_symmetry.space_group_name_H-M   'P 1'
#
loop_
_entity.id
_entity.type
_entity.pdbx_description
1 polymer ?
#
loop_
_entity_poly.entity_id
_entity_poly.type
_entity_poly.pdbx_seq_one_letter_code
_entity_poly.pdbx_strand_id
1 'polypeptide(L)'
;TFEKERIDIAILYAASLLSPSCETLRGVFMGMLDNNEKLLAGVENASVEIGYGFTGWIEHRRVLLGSREMMKRHDIEVPSLDYEKKYTKNGQRSPIYLAVAGKLFGMFLVSYRPDRRAAETLDSLAQSGISVLVQADDFNITAPLVAATYGIPEGTVKVLSQHEQDALETELAYRP
;
A
#
# COMPACT_ATOMS: atom_id res chain seq x y z
N THR A 1 -8.55 22.40 -16.20
CA THR A 1 -8.94 22.82 -14.84
C THR A 1 -9.66 21.72 -14.10
N PHE A 2 -10.74 21.16 -14.62
CA PHE A 2 -11.54 20.10 -13.97
C PHE A 2 -10.71 18.84 -13.65
N GLU A 3 -9.86 18.38 -14.57
CA GLU A 3 -9.00 17.23 -14.34
C GLU A 3 -7.96 17.49 -13.23
N LYS A 4 -7.40 18.71 -13.19
CA LYS A 4 -6.46 19.08 -12.14
C LYS A 4 -7.12 19.08 -10.76
N GLU A 5 -8.28 19.68 -10.62
CA GLU A 5 -9.05 19.68 -9.37
C GLU A 5 -9.37 18.26 -8.90
N ARG A 6 -9.69 17.36 -9.82
CA ARG A 6 -9.96 15.95 -9.51
C ARG A 6 -8.71 15.23 -9.00
N ILE A 7 -7.55 15.50 -9.58
CA ILE A 7 -6.26 14.94 -9.13
C ILE A 7 -5.94 15.47 -7.73
N ASP A 8 -6.08 16.76 -7.49
CA ASP A 8 -5.79 17.38 -6.19
C ASP A 8 -6.70 16.78 -5.09
N ILE A 9 -7.98 16.59 -5.37
CA ILE A 9 -8.93 15.92 -4.46
C ILE A 9 -8.53 14.46 -4.22
N ALA A 10 -8.11 13.73 -5.25
CA ALA A 10 -7.68 12.34 -5.11
C ALA A 10 -6.47 12.22 -4.20
N ILE A 11 -5.47 13.08 -4.38
CA ILE A 11 -4.26 13.12 -3.53
C ILE A 11 -4.64 13.47 -2.10
N LEU A 12 -5.48 14.47 -1.91
CA LEU A 12 -5.95 14.90 -0.59
C LEU A 12 -6.67 13.77 0.17
N TYR A 13 -7.59 13.07 -0.48
CA TYR A 13 -8.33 11.97 0.13
C TYR A 13 -7.42 10.79 0.46
N ALA A 14 -6.49 10.43 -0.44
CA ALA A 14 -5.52 9.39 -0.18
C ALA A 14 -4.62 9.74 1.01
N ALA A 15 -4.07 10.93 1.06
CA ALA A 15 -3.24 11.40 2.18
C ALA A 15 -4.03 11.40 3.50
N SER A 16 -5.29 11.84 3.47
CA SER A 16 -6.13 11.91 4.66
C SER A 16 -6.45 10.53 5.23
N LEU A 17 -6.78 9.55 4.38
CA LEU A 17 -7.04 8.17 4.81
C LEU A 17 -5.80 7.47 5.37
N LEU A 18 -4.62 7.72 4.80
CA LEU A 18 -3.37 7.12 5.22
C LEU A 18 -2.84 7.66 6.55
N SER A 19 -3.34 8.77 7.01
CA SER A 19 -2.93 9.38 8.28
C SER A 19 -3.70 8.76 9.46
N PRO A 20 -3.04 8.15 10.45
CA PRO A 20 -1.60 7.98 10.71
C PRO A 20 -1.06 6.55 10.41
N SER A 21 -1.81 5.69 9.69
CA SER A 21 -1.67 4.23 9.75
C SER A 21 -0.56 3.63 8.86
N CYS A 22 -0.08 4.34 7.85
CA CYS A 22 0.95 3.84 6.92
C CYS A 22 1.93 4.95 6.57
N GLU A 23 3.02 5.07 7.32
CA GLU A 23 3.97 6.17 7.21
C GLU A 23 4.63 6.27 5.84
N THR A 24 4.99 5.13 5.25
CA THR A 24 5.70 5.09 3.96
C THR A 24 4.84 5.66 2.83
N LEU A 25 3.62 5.13 2.65
CA LEU A 25 2.69 5.65 1.65
C LEU A 25 2.21 7.06 1.99
N ARG A 26 1.92 7.33 3.27
CA ARG A 26 1.56 8.68 3.72
C ARG A 26 2.60 9.71 3.32
N GLY A 27 3.89 9.41 3.51
CA GLY A 27 4.98 10.30 3.13
C GLY A 27 4.97 10.66 1.64
N VAL A 28 4.66 9.70 0.77
CA VAL A 28 4.55 9.94 -0.68
C VAL A 28 3.42 10.92 -1.00
N PHE A 29 2.22 10.68 -0.46
CA PHE A 29 1.07 11.56 -0.71
C PHE A 29 1.21 12.93 -0.04
N MET A 30 1.76 12.97 1.17
CA MET A 30 2.05 14.24 1.86
C MET A 30 3.09 15.08 1.12
N GLY A 31 4.09 14.46 0.49
CA GLY A 31 5.04 15.15 -0.38
C GLY A 31 4.37 15.87 -1.55
N MET A 32 3.29 15.31 -2.09
CA MET A 32 2.49 15.96 -3.15
C MET A 32 1.66 17.18 -2.63
N LEU A 33 1.46 17.26 -1.33
CA LEU A 33 0.78 18.35 -0.63
C LEU A 33 1.75 19.32 0.07
N ASP A 34 3.01 19.35 -0.37
CA ASP A 34 4.07 20.16 0.25
C ASP A 34 4.21 19.94 1.77
N ASN A 35 3.89 18.73 2.22
CA ASN A 35 3.85 18.32 3.64
C ASN A 35 2.93 19.22 4.52
N ASN A 36 1.92 19.82 3.92
CA ASN A 36 0.99 20.69 4.62
C ASN A 36 -0.16 19.90 5.24
N GLU A 37 0.01 19.48 6.49
CA GLU A 37 -1.01 18.71 7.24
C GLU A 37 -2.33 19.48 7.44
N LYS A 38 -2.32 20.80 7.34
CA LYS A 38 -3.55 21.60 7.47
C LYS A 38 -4.52 21.42 6.31
N LEU A 39 -4.05 20.88 5.19
CA LEU A 39 -4.89 20.55 4.05
C LEU A 39 -5.69 19.26 4.26
N LEU A 40 -5.25 18.37 5.16
CA LEU A 40 -5.89 17.08 5.35
C LEU A 40 -7.35 17.22 5.73
N ALA A 41 -8.19 16.40 5.11
CA ALA A 41 -9.60 16.32 5.45
C ALA A 41 -9.79 15.51 6.74
N GLY A 42 -10.82 15.85 7.50
CA GLY A 42 -11.24 15.04 8.64
C GLY A 42 -11.79 13.70 8.17
N VAL A 43 -11.30 12.60 8.75
CA VAL A 43 -11.76 11.25 8.43
C VAL A 43 -12.54 10.70 9.62
N GLU A 44 -13.80 10.34 9.36
CA GLU A 44 -14.65 9.69 10.34
C GLU A 44 -14.66 8.17 10.10
N ASN A 45 -14.79 7.38 11.16
CA ASN A 45 -14.86 5.93 11.11
C ASN A 45 -13.73 5.30 10.26
N ALA A 46 -12.52 5.82 10.43
CA ALA A 46 -11.34 5.27 9.75
C ALA A 46 -11.10 3.82 10.19
N SER A 47 -10.86 2.95 9.24
CA SER A 47 -10.59 1.53 9.45
C SER A 47 -9.54 1.02 8.48
N VAL A 48 -8.77 0.05 8.92
CA VAL A 48 -7.77 -0.65 8.12
C VAL A 48 -8.29 -2.04 7.81
N GLU A 49 -8.35 -2.39 6.52
CA GLU A 49 -8.52 -3.76 6.07
C GLU A 49 -7.13 -4.33 5.76
N ILE A 50 -6.61 -5.10 6.68
CA ILE A 50 -5.23 -5.54 6.66
C ILE A 50 -4.92 -6.38 5.42
N GLY A 51 -3.84 -6.02 4.73
CA GLY A 51 -3.46 -6.62 3.45
C GLY A 51 -4.28 -6.13 2.24
N TYR A 52 -5.25 -5.23 2.44
CA TYR A 52 -6.14 -4.74 1.39
C TYR A 52 -6.12 -3.22 1.23
N GLY A 53 -6.21 -2.47 2.33
CA GLY A 53 -6.19 -1.01 2.29
C GLY A 53 -6.92 -0.33 3.44
N PHE A 54 -7.45 0.85 3.17
CA PHE A 54 -8.02 1.77 4.15
C PHE A 54 -9.41 2.21 3.76
N THR A 55 -10.29 2.39 4.75
CA THR A 55 -11.63 2.95 4.56
C THR A 55 -11.87 4.08 5.54
N GLY A 56 -12.77 4.97 5.19
CA GLY A 56 -13.22 6.04 6.06
C GLY A 56 -14.30 6.88 5.41
N TRP A 57 -14.81 7.86 6.14
CA TRP A 57 -15.77 8.81 5.64
C TRP A 57 -15.14 10.19 5.61
N ILE A 58 -15.20 10.84 4.46
CA ILE A 58 -14.74 12.21 4.24
C ILE A 58 -15.90 13.01 3.66
N GLU A 59 -16.28 14.10 4.29
CA GLU A 59 -17.40 14.95 3.85
C GLU A 59 -18.68 14.16 3.57
N HIS A 60 -19.03 13.25 4.49
CA HIS A 60 -20.20 12.35 4.39
C HIS A 60 -20.18 11.36 3.21
N ARG A 61 -19.04 11.18 2.56
CA ARG A 61 -18.84 10.19 1.51
C ARG A 61 -17.90 9.10 1.97
N ARG A 62 -18.26 7.86 1.70
CA ARG A 62 -17.40 6.73 1.97
C ARG A 62 -16.24 6.74 0.98
N VAL A 63 -15.02 6.67 1.50
CA VAL A 63 -13.78 6.66 0.73
C VAL A 63 -13.01 5.39 1.02
N LEU A 64 -12.54 4.72 -0.02
CA LEU A 64 -11.70 3.53 0.06
C LEU A 64 -10.39 3.79 -0.70
N LEU A 65 -9.28 3.39 -0.09
CA LEU A 65 -7.96 3.42 -0.72
C LEU A 65 -7.30 2.07 -0.54
N GLY A 66 -7.03 1.36 -1.63
CA GLY A 66 -6.46 0.04 -1.50
C GLY A 66 -6.22 -0.71 -2.80
N SER A 67 -6.01 -2.00 -2.65
CA SER A 67 -5.75 -2.92 -3.76
C SER A 67 -6.98 -3.18 -4.63
N ARG A 68 -6.74 -3.79 -5.79
CA ARG A 68 -7.80 -4.32 -6.66
C ARG A 68 -8.75 -5.26 -5.88
N GLU A 69 -8.19 -6.11 -5.03
CA GLU A 69 -8.99 -7.08 -4.26
C GLU A 69 -9.89 -6.39 -3.26
N MET A 70 -9.43 -5.30 -2.64
CA MET A 70 -10.27 -4.47 -1.79
C MET A 70 -11.46 -3.88 -2.56
N MET A 71 -11.20 -3.33 -3.74
CA MET A 71 -12.26 -2.77 -4.59
C MET A 71 -13.31 -3.83 -4.93
N LYS A 72 -12.90 -5.04 -5.30
CA LYS A 72 -13.81 -6.15 -5.57
C LYS A 72 -14.63 -6.55 -4.34
N ARG A 73 -14.02 -6.61 -3.16
CA ARG A 73 -14.73 -6.94 -1.91
C ARG A 73 -15.82 -5.95 -1.55
N HIS A 74 -15.69 -4.71 -2.02
CA HIS A 74 -16.64 -3.64 -1.80
C HIS A 74 -17.52 -3.33 -3.02
N ASP A 75 -17.57 -4.27 -3.99
CA ASP A 75 -18.37 -4.15 -5.22
C ASP A 75 -18.06 -2.89 -6.05
N ILE A 76 -16.79 -2.45 -6.03
CA ILE A 76 -16.32 -1.34 -6.85
C ILE A 76 -15.80 -1.88 -8.18
N GLU A 77 -16.36 -1.40 -9.27
CA GLU A 77 -15.85 -1.70 -10.61
C GLU A 77 -14.45 -1.11 -10.80
N VAL A 78 -13.52 -1.95 -11.24
CA VAL A 78 -12.14 -1.58 -11.57
C VAL A 78 -11.82 -1.94 -13.00
N PRO A 79 -10.83 -1.28 -13.64
CA PRO A 79 -10.40 -1.59 -14.99
C PRO A 79 -10.02 -3.06 -15.17
N SER A 80 -10.04 -3.57 -16.40
CA SER A 80 -9.59 -4.92 -16.69
C SER A 80 -8.12 -5.13 -16.30
N LEU A 81 -7.74 -6.39 -16.08
CA LEU A 81 -6.34 -6.72 -15.79
C LEU A 81 -5.39 -6.33 -16.94
N ASP A 82 -5.85 -6.41 -18.18
CA ASP A 82 -5.04 -6.01 -19.34
C ASP A 82 -4.80 -4.49 -19.36
N TYR A 83 -5.81 -3.72 -18.98
CA TYR A 83 -5.66 -2.28 -18.81
C TYR A 83 -4.68 -1.96 -17.67
N GLU A 84 -4.81 -2.62 -16.54
CA GLU A 84 -3.90 -2.45 -15.41
C GLU A 84 -2.44 -2.80 -15.78
N LYS A 85 -2.22 -3.95 -16.43
CA LYS A 85 -0.88 -4.39 -16.86
C LYS A 85 -0.19 -3.38 -17.76
N LYS A 86 -0.94 -2.71 -18.63
CA LYS A 86 -0.40 -1.66 -19.52
C LYS A 86 0.25 -0.52 -18.73
N TYR A 87 -0.32 -0.12 -17.60
CA TYR A 87 0.17 0.98 -16.80
C TYR A 87 1.14 0.54 -15.70
N THR A 88 1.02 -0.67 -15.19
CA THR A 88 1.92 -1.22 -14.16
C THR A 88 3.24 -1.71 -14.71
N LYS A 89 3.47 -1.64 -16.02
CA LYS A 89 4.68 -2.14 -16.68
C LYS A 89 5.01 -3.58 -16.26
N ASN A 90 4.03 -4.48 -16.40
CA ASN A 90 4.18 -5.90 -16.02
C ASN A 90 4.60 -6.12 -14.56
N GLY A 91 4.05 -5.35 -13.63
CA GLY A 91 4.29 -5.53 -12.21
C GLY A 91 5.46 -4.73 -11.61
N GLN A 92 6.13 -3.89 -12.41
CA GLN A 92 7.15 -2.98 -11.88
C GLN A 92 6.57 -1.84 -11.02
N ARG A 93 5.27 -1.60 -11.16
CA ARG A 93 4.52 -0.62 -10.39
C ARG A 93 3.30 -1.28 -9.76
N SER A 94 3.00 -0.93 -8.54
CA SER A 94 1.82 -1.42 -7.81
C SER A 94 0.67 -0.42 -7.96
N PRO A 95 -0.52 -0.86 -8.40
CA PRO A 95 -1.68 0.00 -8.48
C PRO A 95 -2.34 0.14 -7.11
N ILE A 96 -2.71 1.37 -6.77
CA ILE A 96 -3.55 1.69 -5.62
C ILE A 96 -4.80 2.37 -6.15
N TYR A 97 -5.96 1.85 -5.80
CA TYR A 97 -7.25 2.37 -6.22
C TYR A 97 -7.87 3.26 -5.16
N LEU A 98 -8.43 4.38 -5.59
CA LEU A 98 -9.25 5.25 -4.76
C LEU A 98 -10.69 5.18 -5.25
N ALA A 99 -11.61 4.86 -4.35
CA ALA A 99 -13.05 4.91 -4.62
C ALA A 99 -13.73 5.89 -3.68
N VAL A 100 -14.72 6.59 -4.22
CA VAL A 100 -15.53 7.58 -3.48
C VAL A 100 -17.00 7.32 -3.76
N ALA A 101 -17.80 7.23 -2.72
CA ALA A 101 -19.24 7.00 -2.80
C ALA A 101 -19.63 5.81 -3.69
N GLY A 102 -18.92 4.69 -3.56
CA GLY A 102 -19.19 3.45 -4.27
C GLY A 102 -18.72 3.39 -5.73
N LYS A 103 -17.95 4.38 -6.19
CA LYS A 103 -17.42 4.43 -7.56
C LYS A 103 -15.93 4.66 -7.57
N LEU A 104 -15.25 4.05 -8.54
CA LEU A 104 -13.84 4.31 -8.76
C LEU A 104 -13.61 5.78 -9.08
N PHE A 105 -12.73 6.42 -8.30
CA PHE A 105 -12.37 7.82 -8.47
C PHE A 105 -11.04 7.99 -9.20
N GLY A 106 -10.07 7.11 -8.92
CA GLY A 106 -8.76 7.14 -9.54
C GLY A 106 -7.91 5.92 -9.22
N MET A 107 -6.79 5.84 -9.90
CA MET A 107 -5.76 4.82 -9.71
C MET A 107 -4.40 5.51 -9.62
N PHE A 108 -3.68 5.25 -8.55
CA PHE A 108 -2.28 5.67 -8.39
C PHE A 108 -1.36 4.50 -8.74
N LEU A 109 -0.21 4.81 -9.29
CA LEU A 109 0.82 3.84 -9.60
C LEU A 109 2.05 4.13 -8.75
N VAL A 110 2.36 3.23 -7.84
CA VAL A 110 3.49 3.36 -6.92
C VAL A 110 4.64 2.49 -7.37
N SER A 111 5.84 3.06 -7.42
CA SER A 111 7.07 2.35 -7.72
C SER A 111 7.90 2.21 -6.46
N TYR A 112 8.40 1.00 -6.21
CA TYR A 112 9.32 0.72 -5.12
C TYR A 112 10.73 0.61 -5.66
N ARG A 113 11.68 1.26 -5.00
CA ARG A 113 13.10 1.19 -5.37
C ARG A 113 13.85 0.45 -4.27
N PRO A 114 14.80 -0.44 -4.63
CA PRO A 114 15.60 -1.12 -3.64
C PRO A 114 16.52 -0.12 -2.94
N ASP A 115 16.62 -0.26 -1.61
CA ASP A 115 17.73 0.30 -0.86
C ASP A 115 18.97 -0.55 -1.11
N ARG A 116 20.10 0.09 -1.44
CA ARG A 116 21.31 -0.62 -1.84
C ARG A 116 21.86 -1.53 -0.72
N ARG A 117 21.86 -1.05 0.53
CA ARG A 117 22.32 -1.84 1.67
C ARG A 117 21.41 -3.03 1.93
N ALA A 118 20.11 -2.82 1.87
CA ALA A 118 19.13 -3.89 2.01
C ALA A 118 19.29 -4.92 0.89
N ALA A 119 19.51 -4.49 -0.35
CA ALA A 119 19.74 -5.40 -1.48
C ALA A 119 20.95 -6.30 -1.27
N GLU A 120 22.11 -5.74 -0.89
CA GLU A 120 23.34 -6.50 -0.61
C GLU A 120 23.14 -7.48 0.55
N THR A 121 22.43 -7.06 1.61
CA THR A 121 22.13 -7.91 2.77
C THR A 121 21.20 -9.05 2.41
N LEU A 122 20.10 -8.78 1.70
CA LEU A 122 19.12 -9.78 1.30
C LEU A 122 19.71 -10.81 0.34
N ASP A 123 20.54 -10.37 -0.61
CA ASP A 123 21.25 -11.27 -1.53
C ASP A 123 22.19 -12.22 -0.76
N SER A 124 22.97 -11.69 0.18
CA SER A 124 23.86 -12.49 1.03
C SER A 124 23.09 -13.50 1.88
N LEU A 125 21.95 -13.12 2.46
CA LEU A 125 21.09 -14.03 3.23
C LEU A 125 20.50 -15.13 2.36
N ALA A 126 20.01 -14.77 1.17
CA ALA A 126 19.46 -15.72 0.20
C ALA A 126 20.52 -16.75 -0.24
N GLN A 127 21.73 -16.31 -0.56
CA GLN A 127 22.85 -17.18 -0.93
C GLN A 127 23.27 -18.12 0.23
N SER A 128 23.08 -17.70 1.47
CA SER A 128 23.35 -18.50 2.67
C SER A 128 22.21 -19.46 3.03
N GLY A 129 21.13 -19.51 2.24
CA GLY A 129 19.96 -20.36 2.50
C GLY A 129 19.08 -19.87 3.66
N ILE A 130 19.18 -18.58 4.01
CA ILE A 130 18.41 -17.96 5.08
C ILE A 130 17.13 -17.36 4.50
N SER A 131 15.97 -17.78 5.04
CA SER A 131 14.69 -17.18 4.70
C SER A 131 14.46 -15.90 5.48
N VAL A 132 13.85 -14.90 4.81
CA VAL A 132 13.59 -13.59 5.39
C VAL A 132 12.10 -13.40 5.62
N LEU A 133 11.74 -13.05 6.85
CA LEU A 133 10.38 -12.67 7.21
C LEU A 133 10.29 -11.14 7.18
N VAL A 134 9.35 -10.63 6.41
CA VAL A 134 9.11 -9.19 6.26
C VAL A 134 7.82 -8.81 6.96
N GLN A 135 7.92 -7.88 7.89
CA GLN A 135 6.80 -7.19 8.48
C GLN A 135 6.60 -5.86 7.74
N ALA A 136 5.41 -5.62 7.23
CA ALA A 136 5.10 -4.41 6.49
C ALA A 136 3.72 -3.88 6.86
N ASP A 137 3.62 -2.58 7.00
CA ASP A 137 2.37 -1.81 7.19
C ASP A 137 1.74 -1.39 5.86
N ASP A 138 2.51 -1.45 4.77
CA ASP A 138 2.05 -1.16 3.42
C ASP A 138 1.43 -2.42 2.78
N PHE A 139 0.14 -2.36 2.47
CA PHE A 139 -0.60 -3.49 1.88
C PHE A 139 -0.11 -3.91 0.48
N ASN A 140 0.68 -3.08 -0.20
CA ASN A 140 1.30 -3.43 -1.47
C ASN A 140 2.57 -4.28 -1.33
N ILE A 141 3.15 -4.35 -0.15
CA ILE A 141 4.36 -5.15 0.09
C ILE A 141 3.97 -6.63 0.11
N THR A 142 4.35 -7.33 -0.93
CA THR A 142 4.12 -8.78 -1.11
C THR A 142 5.43 -9.50 -1.35
N ALA A 143 5.48 -10.80 -1.09
CA ALA A 143 6.69 -11.60 -1.34
C ALA A 143 7.15 -11.52 -2.81
N PRO A 144 6.29 -11.62 -3.82
CA PRO A 144 6.69 -11.42 -5.22
C PRO A 144 7.27 -10.04 -5.50
N LEU A 145 6.68 -8.98 -4.93
CA LEU A 145 7.19 -7.62 -5.12
C LEU A 145 8.58 -7.45 -4.51
N VAL A 146 8.79 -7.92 -3.28
CA VAL A 146 10.09 -7.85 -2.60
C VAL A 146 11.14 -8.66 -3.39
N ALA A 147 10.81 -9.87 -3.78
CA ALA A 147 11.70 -10.73 -4.55
C ALA A 147 12.11 -10.08 -5.89
N ALA A 148 11.16 -9.54 -6.63
CA ALA A 148 11.41 -8.85 -7.90
C ALA A 148 12.21 -7.55 -7.72
N THR A 149 11.91 -6.77 -6.68
CA THR A 149 12.58 -5.49 -6.40
C THR A 149 14.05 -5.70 -6.05
N TYR A 150 14.36 -6.74 -5.27
CA TYR A 150 15.72 -7.03 -4.80
C TYR A 150 16.46 -8.10 -5.62
N GLY A 151 15.80 -8.71 -6.61
CA GLY A 151 16.42 -9.72 -7.48
C GLY A 151 16.77 -11.02 -6.75
N ILE A 152 16.01 -11.41 -5.75
CA ILE A 152 16.20 -12.63 -4.95
C ILE A 152 15.09 -13.66 -5.25
N PRO A 153 15.32 -14.96 -5.00
CA PRO A 153 14.29 -15.98 -5.19
C PRO A 153 13.06 -15.73 -4.31
N GLU A 154 11.87 -15.80 -4.87
CA GLU A 154 10.61 -15.55 -4.16
C GLU A 154 10.44 -16.44 -2.92
N GLY A 155 10.85 -17.70 -3.00
CA GLY A 155 10.76 -18.65 -1.88
C GLY A 155 11.64 -18.31 -0.66
N THR A 156 12.55 -17.33 -0.78
CA THR A 156 13.38 -16.87 0.35
C THR A 156 12.74 -15.75 1.16
N VAL A 157 11.63 -15.19 0.68
CA VAL A 157 10.92 -14.09 1.33
C VAL A 157 9.51 -14.51 1.70
N LYS A 158 9.11 -14.23 2.93
CA LYS A 158 7.73 -14.31 3.38
C LYS A 158 7.31 -12.97 3.97
N VAL A 159 6.23 -12.40 3.48
CA VAL A 159 5.59 -11.23 4.09
C VAL A 159 4.55 -11.72 5.09
N LEU A 160 4.68 -11.29 6.34
CA LEU A 160 3.81 -11.72 7.41
C LEU A 160 2.43 -11.07 7.30
N SER A 161 1.38 -11.88 7.43
CA SER A 161 0.02 -11.38 7.66
C SER A 161 -0.09 -10.75 9.04
N GLN A 162 -1.15 -9.95 9.28
CA GLN A 162 -1.35 -9.34 10.60
C GLN A 162 -1.40 -10.38 11.72
N HIS A 163 -2.13 -11.45 11.50
CA HIS A 163 -2.23 -12.52 12.50
C HIS A 163 -0.85 -13.14 12.83
N GLU A 164 0.01 -13.31 11.83
CA GLU A 164 1.37 -13.82 12.03
C GLU A 164 2.27 -12.79 12.73
N GLN A 165 2.09 -11.50 12.44
CA GLN A 165 2.80 -10.41 13.13
C GLN A 165 2.41 -10.36 14.61
N ASP A 166 1.12 -10.39 14.92
CA ASP A 166 0.59 -10.39 16.29
C ASP A 166 1.08 -11.62 17.08
N ALA A 167 1.11 -12.79 16.44
CA ALA A 167 1.61 -14.02 17.04
C ALA A 167 3.12 -13.92 17.34
N LEU A 168 3.90 -13.36 16.43
CA LEU A 168 5.33 -13.16 16.60
C LEU A 168 5.62 -12.17 17.75
N GLU A 169 4.92 -11.06 17.81
CA GLU A 169 5.05 -10.07 18.89
C GLU A 169 4.70 -10.67 20.25
N THR A 170 3.63 -11.45 20.31
CA THR A 170 3.23 -12.15 21.53
C THR A 170 4.31 -13.13 21.98
N GLU A 171 4.89 -13.90 21.07
CA GLU A 171 5.94 -14.86 21.40
C GLU A 171 7.23 -14.17 21.86
N LEU A 172 7.58 -13.04 21.23
CA LEU A 172 8.77 -12.25 21.63
C LEU A 172 8.59 -11.61 23.00
N ALA A 173 7.37 -11.18 23.36
CA ALA A 173 7.06 -10.59 24.65
C ALA A 173 7.18 -11.59 25.83
N TYR A 174 7.03 -12.90 25.56
CA TYR A 174 7.13 -13.97 26.57
C TYR A 174 8.52 -14.59 26.69
N ARG A 175 9.51 -14.13 25.97
CA ARG A 175 10.91 -14.60 26.16
C ARG A 175 11.51 -13.95 27.39
N PRO A 176 11.94 -14.75 28.40
CA PRO A 176 12.65 -14.23 29.57
C PRO A 176 14.00 -13.63 29.25
#